data_ff3186305c5c0492487a657ffb930230
#
_entry.id   ff3186305c5c0492487a657ffb930230
#
_cell.length_a   1.000
_cell.length_b   1.000
_cell.length_c   1.000
_cell.angle_alpha   90.00
_cell.angle_beta   90.00
_cell.angle_gamma   90.00
#
_symmetry.space_group_name_H-M   'P 1'
#
loop_
_entity.id
_entity.type
_entity.pdbx_description
1 polymer ?
#
loop_
_entity_poly.entity_id
_entity_poly.type
_entity_poly.pdbx_seq_one_letter_code
_entity_poly.pdbx_strand_id
1 'polypeptide(L)'
;MDTLWAVPWPLELRATLAPLQHGPADPSVRLMPDGAWRALRTASGPATVRLSAVPGGAHAGSGRAPSVPGGAHSAPGSEPRATGRSLLSPAHGDAVRIQAWGPGAVEAAAAAPAWMGALDDWSGFDSPAFASTLPESVAATRRQRPGLRLPSGGALLDTLCVSVLEQRVTGIEAHYAWARLLREYGERAPGPTLSGAAQPGPSLSGATRAARGTGRPASGVLMVPPTGAAWRAIPSWAWHQARVDSARRNTLVAVAERSSAWARLESGSDLGELERAIRSLRGIGVWTAAETLQRTHGAPDHVSFGDFHVAHFVGQALTGSRADDAGMEALLAPWAGHRQRVVRLLMASGAKNPSYGPRLAPQDHRGH
;
A
#
# COMPACT_ATOMS: atom_id res chain seq x y z
N MET A 1 0.61 9.42 21.76
CA MET A 1 1.16 8.09 22.09
C MET A 1 2.47 7.91 21.35
N ASP A 2 3.46 7.27 21.95
CA ASP A 2 4.78 7.03 21.35
C ASP A 2 5.31 5.68 21.87
N THR A 3 5.52 4.72 20.99
CA THR A 3 5.92 3.35 21.35
C THR A 3 6.93 2.82 20.35
N LEU A 4 7.72 1.84 20.77
CA LEU A 4 8.62 1.07 19.90
C LEU A 4 8.05 -0.33 19.73
N TRP A 5 8.01 -0.79 18.49
CA TRP A 5 7.66 -2.15 18.13
C TRP A 5 8.88 -2.84 17.52
N ALA A 6 9.35 -3.91 18.17
CA ALA A 6 10.41 -4.75 17.64
C ALA A 6 9.87 -5.60 16.50
N VAL A 7 10.47 -5.50 15.32
CA VAL A 7 10.03 -6.23 14.13
C VAL A 7 10.73 -7.60 14.11
N PRO A 8 9.98 -8.72 14.14
CA PRO A 8 10.59 -10.05 14.22
C PRO A 8 11.09 -10.60 12.86
N TRP A 9 11.13 -9.77 11.80
CA TRP A 9 11.65 -10.08 10.47
C TRP A 9 12.41 -8.88 9.91
N PRO A 10 13.19 -9.04 8.81
CA PRO A 10 13.81 -7.91 8.12
C PRO A 10 12.77 -6.89 7.67
N LEU A 11 13.00 -5.60 7.93
CA LEU A 11 12.01 -4.55 7.70
C LEU A 11 12.06 -4.03 6.25
N GLU A 12 10.97 -4.19 5.50
CA GLU A 12 10.74 -3.56 4.20
C GLU A 12 9.53 -2.62 4.24
N LEU A 13 9.56 -1.67 5.16
CA LEU A 13 8.43 -0.82 5.54
C LEU A 13 7.75 -0.16 4.32
N ARG A 14 8.52 0.49 3.46
CA ARG A 14 7.98 1.20 2.30
C ARG A 14 7.31 0.24 1.29
N ALA A 15 7.92 -0.90 1.01
CA ALA A 15 7.38 -1.85 0.06
C ALA A 15 6.11 -2.51 0.59
N THR A 16 6.08 -2.82 1.88
CA THR A 16 4.91 -3.40 2.55
C THR A 16 3.74 -2.42 2.58
N LEU A 17 3.99 -1.14 2.90
CA LEU A 17 2.93 -0.13 3.00
C LEU A 17 2.52 0.50 1.66
N ALA A 18 3.28 0.29 0.58
CA ALA A 18 3.00 0.90 -0.72
C ALA A 18 1.57 0.68 -1.23
N PRO A 19 0.93 -0.50 -1.05
CA PRO A 19 -0.45 -0.71 -1.48
C PRO A 19 -1.49 0.16 -0.76
N LEU A 20 -1.15 0.71 0.41
CA LEU A 20 -2.07 1.55 1.18
C LEU A 20 -2.09 3.01 0.72
N GLN A 21 -1.14 3.44 -0.13
CA GLN A 21 -1.09 4.81 -0.64
C GLN A 21 -1.71 4.90 -2.04
N HIS A 22 -2.71 5.74 -2.19
CA HIS A 22 -3.42 5.96 -3.44
C HIS A 22 -2.86 7.18 -4.19
N GLY A 23 -1.73 6.93 -4.84
CA GLY A 23 -0.99 7.93 -5.62
C GLY A 23 -0.14 8.90 -4.78
N PRO A 24 0.72 9.68 -5.46
CA PRO A 24 1.69 10.56 -4.79
C PRO A 24 1.02 11.75 -4.07
N ALA A 25 -0.21 12.08 -4.42
CA ALA A 25 -0.98 13.18 -3.83
C ALA A 25 -2.02 12.74 -2.80
N ASP A 26 -2.00 11.46 -2.38
CA ASP A 26 -2.91 10.90 -1.39
C ASP A 26 -2.87 11.73 -0.09
N PRO A 27 -3.99 12.31 0.35
CA PRO A 27 -3.99 13.12 1.55
C PRO A 27 -4.12 12.30 2.84
N SER A 28 -4.41 11.00 2.77
CA SER A 28 -4.57 10.13 3.93
C SER A 28 -3.34 9.30 4.26
N VAL A 29 -2.51 8.99 3.26
CA VAL A 29 -1.28 8.20 3.42
C VAL A 29 -0.10 8.87 2.74
N ARG A 30 1.04 8.94 3.43
CA ARG A 30 2.30 9.47 2.89
C ARG A 30 3.44 8.53 3.21
N LEU A 31 4.05 7.98 2.17
CA LEU A 31 5.28 7.22 2.29
C LEU A 31 6.47 8.17 2.19
N MET A 32 7.33 8.14 3.20
CA MET A 32 8.53 8.96 3.33
C MET A 32 9.78 8.06 3.20
N PRO A 33 10.97 8.62 2.97
CA PRO A 33 12.20 7.84 2.95
C PRO A 33 12.47 7.10 4.27
N ASP A 34 12.10 7.69 5.40
CA ASP A 34 12.32 7.21 6.77
C ASP A 34 11.11 6.47 7.36
N GLY A 35 9.99 6.36 6.63
CA GLY A 35 8.80 5.72 7.16
C GLY A 35 7.51 6.06 6.43
N ALA A 36 6.43 6.22 7.20
CA ALA A 36 5.11 6.53 6.66
C ALA A 36 4.27 7.37 7.63
N TRP A 37 3.33 8.10 7.07
CA TRP A 37 2.25 8.76 7.80
C TRP A 37 0.92 8.25 7.29
N ARG A 38 -0.01 8.02 8.20
CA ARG A 38 -1.37 7.62 7.88
C ARG A 38 -2.38 8.33 8.74
N ALA A 39 -3.41 8.91 8.12
CA ALA A 39 -4.59 9.44 8.78
C ALA A 39 -5.77 8.49 8.53
N LEU A 40 -6.49 8.15 9.57
CA LEU A 40 -7.60 7.17 9.52
C LEU A 40 -8.62 7.47 10.62
N ARG A 41 -9.76 6.80 10.53
CA ARG A 41 -10.78 6.81 11.59
C ARG A 41 -10.82 5.46 12.28
N THR A 42 -10.79 5.50 13.61
CA THR A 42 -11.03 4.34 14.47
C THR A 42 -12.38 4.45 15.16
N ALA A 43 -12.78 3.46 15.96
CA ALA A 43 -14.01 3.52 16.75
C ALA A 43 -13.99 4.69 17.75
N SER A 44 -12.83 4.99 18.35
CA SER A 44 -12.65 6.12 19.27
C SER A 44 -12.53 7.49 18.56
N GLY A 45 -12.44 7.53 17.24
CA GLY A 45 -12.39 8.77 16.48
C GLY A 45 -11.21 8.89 15.53
N PRO A 46 -10.95 10.12 15.01
CA PRO A 46 -9.86 10.35 14.07
C PRO A 46 -8.47 10.17 14.71
N ALA A 47 -7.55 9.64 13.93
CA ALA A 47 -6.16 9.45 14.33
C ALA A 47 -5.19 9.75 13.20
N THR A 48 -3.98 10.14 13.58
CA THR A 48 -2.80 10.17 12.71
C THR A 48 -1.74 9.28 13.31
N VAL A 49 -1.09 8.46 12.49
CA VAL A 49 0.04 7.62 12.89
C VAL A 49 1.24 7.95 12.03
N ARG A 50 2.38 8.11 12.67
CA ARG A 50 3.71 8.13 12.03
C ARG A 50 4.44 6.84 12.37
N LEU A 51 4.93 6.17 11.36
CA LEU A 51 5.82 5.03 11.46
C LEU A 51 7.22 5.47 11.01
N SER A 52 8.22 5.25 11.84
CA SER A 52 9.61 5.58 11.51
C SER A 52 10.49 4.37 11.80
N ALA A 53 11.27 3.93 10.81
CA ALA A 53 12.26 2.90 11.02
C ALA A 53 13.34 3.40 12.00
N VAL A 54 13.63 2.61 13.00
CA VAL A 54 14.74 2.84 13.93
C VAL A 54 15.79 1.79 13.60
N PRO A 55 16.96 2.19 13.08
CA PRO A 55 18.02 1.24 12.79
C PRO A 55 18.42 0.47 14.06
N GLY A 56 18.51 -0.84 13.96
CA GLY A 56 19.02 -1.70 15.03
C GLY A 56 20.51 -1.46 15.26
N GLY A 57 20.82 -0.43 16.01
CA GLY A 57 22.18 -0.09 16.38
C GLY A 57 22.18 0.56 17.75
N ALA A 58 22.83 -0.11 18.71
CA ALA A 58 23.10 0.34 20.07
C ALA A 58 21.92 0.24 21.05
N HIS A 59 21.56 -0.94 21.46
CA HIS A 59 21.31 -1.11 22.90
C HIS A 59 22.61 -0.69 23.59
N ALA A 60 22.60 0.49 24.20
CA ALA A 60 23.65 0.92 25.11
C ALA A 60 23.66 -0.05 26.30
N GLY A 61 24.35 -1.16 26.15
CA GLY A 61 24.77 -2.01 27.23
C GLY A 61 25.81 -1.27 28.03
N SER A 62 25.43 -0.77 29.19
CA SER A 62 26.34 -0.39 30.25
C SER A 62 27.20 -1.60 30.65
N GLY A 63 28.44 -1.61 30.16
CA GLY A 63 29.40 -2.66 30.47
C GLY A 63 30.78 -2.25 30.03
N ARG A 64 31.42 -1.42 30.86
CA ARG A 64 32.85 -1.07 30.72
C ARG A 64 33.68 -2.30 31.03
N ALA A 65 34.45 -2.79 30.08
CA ALA A 65 35.57 -3.71 30.32
C ALA A 65 36.84 -3.19 29.61
N PRO A 66 38.04 -3.48 30.13
CA PRO A 66 39.19 -2.61 30.01
C PRO A 66 40.00 -2.84 28.73
N SER A 67 40.66 -1.74 28.32
CA SER A 67 41.67 -1.63 27.28
C SER A 67 42.93 -2.45 27.56
N VAL A 68 43.45 -3.12 26.52
CA VAL A 68 44.85 -3.55 26.42
C VAL A 68 45.40 -2.99 25.10
N PRO A 69 46.57 -2.34 25.14
CA PRO A 69 47.18 -1.71 23.97
C PRO A 69 48.19 -2.63 23.28
N GLY A 70 48.37 -2.46 21.99
CA GLY A 70 49.60 -2.95 21.33
C GLY A 70 49.50 -3.22 19.85
N GLY A 71 50.24 -2.44 19.04
CA GLY A 71 50.95 -2.92 17.88
C GLY A 71 50.53 -2.33 16.52
N ALA A 72 51.26 -1.31 16.12
CA ALA A 72 51.30 -0.76 14.76
C ALA A 72 51.86 -1.76 13.74
N HIS A 73 51.41 -1.67 12.46
CA HIS A 73 52.30 -1.45 11.31
C HIS A 73 51.51 -1.19 10.00
N SER A 74 52.14 -0.31 9.22
CA SER A 74 51.74 0.41 8.01
C SER A 74 51.65 -0.42 6.72
N ALA A 75 50.81 -0.07 5.78
CA ALA A 75 50.88 0.75 4.56
C ALA A 75 50.51 -0.06 3.27
N PRO A 76 50.42 0.51 2.05
CA PRO A 76 49.16 0.89 1.47
C PRO A 76 48.91 0.14 0.14
N GLY A 77 47.65 0.07 -0.30
CA GLY A 77 47.31 -0.53 -1.59
C GLY A 77 45.89 -0.14 -2.06
N SER A 78 45.92 0.81 -2.98
CA SER A 78 44.90 1.05 -4.07
C SER A 78 43.45 0.61 -3.87
N GLU A 79 42.57 1.60 -3.74
CA GLU A 79 41.13 1.47 -3.90
C GLU A 79 40.72 1.18 -5.35
N PRO A 80 39.69 0.35 -5.58
CA PRO A 80 38.83 0.50 -6.73
C PRO A 80 37.51 1.20 -6.29
N ARG A 81 37.24 2.32 -6.91
CA ARG A 81 35.93 3.02 -6.88
C ARG A 81 34.80 2.06 -7.27
N ALA A 82 34.05 1.59 -6.31
CA ALA A 82 32.80 0.88 -6.52
C ALA A 82 31.65 1.87 -6.40
N THR A 83 31.11 2.32 -7.53
CA THR A 83 29.78 2.91 -7.66
C THR A 83 28.77 1.78 -7.52
N GLY A 84 28.38 1.46 -6.32
CA GLY A 84 27.31 0.53 -6.00
C GLY A 84 26.46 1.12 -4.90
N ARG A 85 25.23 1.53 -5.22
CA ARG A 85 24.22 1.79 -4.21
C ARG A 85 24.06 0.53 -3.38
N SER A 86 24.62 0.54 -2.20
CA SER A 86 24.43 -0.48 -1.18
C SER A 86 22.95 -0.53 -0.83
N LEU A 87 22.26 -1.57 -1.28
CA LEU A 87 21.00 -2.01 -0.69
C LEU A 87 21.38 -2.53 0.69
N LEU A 88 21.13 -1.73 1.72
CA LEU A 88 21.36 -2.09 3.11
C LEU A 88 20.65 -3.41 3.40
N SER A 89 21.40 -4.48 3.59
CA SER A 89 20.88 -5.70 4.18
C SER A 89 20.39 -5.38 5.59
N PRO A 90 19.14 -5.70 5.94
CA PRO A 90 18.61 -5.40 7.26
C PRO A 90 19.33 -6.26 8.30
N ALA A 91 19.99 -5.61 9.25
CA ALA A 91 20.45 -6.27 10.45
C ALA A 91 19.25 -6.75 11.27
N HIS A 92 19.28 -7.97 11.76
CA HIS A 92 18.30 -8.48 12.72
C HIS A 92 18.30 -7.56 13.95
N GLY A 93 17.14 -6.96 14.23
CA GLY A 93 16.99 -6.04 15.35
C GLY A 93 16.34 -4.70 15.00
N ASP A 94 15.77 -4.58 13.79
CA ASP A 94 15.03 -3.39 13.40
C ASP A 94 13.81 -3.16 14.30
N ALA A 95 13.56 -1.92 14.66
CA ALA A 95 12.36 -1.51 15.37
C ALA A 95 11.65 -0.42 14.58
N VAL A 96 10.33 -0.30 14.79
CA VAL A 96 9.55 0.81 14.28
C VAL A 96 9.05 1.64 15.44
N ARG A 97 9.33 2.93 15.41
CA ARG A 97 8.71 3.90 16.29
C ARG A 97 7.33 4.23 15.75
N ILE A 98 6.33 4.01 16.59
CA ILE A 98 4.92 4.28 16.30
C ILE A 98 4.50 5.49 17.14
N GLN A 99 4.25 6.60 16.48
CA GLN A 99 3.75 7.82 17.09
C GLN A 99 2.31 8.05 16.62
N ALA A 100 1.39 8.30 17.55
CA ALA A 100 -0.03 8.48 17.22
C ALA A 100 -0.64 9.68 17.95
N TRP A 101 -1.52 10.40 17.25
CA TRP A 101 -2.23 11.58 17.73
C TRP A 101 -3.73 11.47 17.45
N GLY A 102 -4.51 12.13 18.27
CA GLY A 102 -5.97 12.24 18.18
C GLY A 102 -6.72 11.28 19.11
N PRO A 103 -8.06 11.38 19.13
CA PRO A 103 -8.90 10.51 19.97
C PRO A 103 -8.70 9.03 19.70
N GLY A 104 -8.49 8.64 18.44
CA GLY A 104 -8.25 7.26 18.02
C GLY A 104 -6.79 6.79 18.13
N ALA A 105 -5.89 7.57 18.76
CA ALA A 105 -4.45 7.29 18.75
C ALA A 105 -4.08 5.91 19.33
N VAL A 106 -4.75 5.48 20.40
CA VAL A 106 -4.47 4.20 21.05
C VAL A 106 -4.81 3.03 20.14
N GLU A 107 -6.01 3.04 19.55
CA GLU A 107 -6.46 1.99 18.63
C GLU A 107 -5.60 1.95 17.37
N ALA A 108 -5.31 3.11 16.79
CA ALA A 108 -4.51 3.21 15.57
C ALA A 108 -3.06 2.74 15.79
N ALA A 109 -2.46 3.06 16.95
CA ALA A 109 -1.13 2.57 17.30
C ALA A 109 -1.11 1.05 17.53
N ALA A 110 -2.15 0.51 18.16
CA ALA A 110 -2.29 -0.94 18.36
C ALA A 110 -2.46 -1.70 17.03
N ALA A 111 -3.14 -1.10 16.05
CA ALA A 111 -3.34 -1.69 14.71
C ALA A 111 -2.09 -1.59 13.80
N ALA A 112 -1.17 -0.67 14.07
CA ALA A 112 -0.04 -0.39 13.20
C ALA A 112 0.87 -1.60 12.89
N PRO A 113 1.17 -2.53 13.80
CA PRO A 113 1.90 -3.75 13.48
C PRO A 113 1.26 -4.58 12.36
N ALA A 114 -0.07 -4.68 12.33
CA ALA A 114 -0.79 -5.40 11.28
C ALA A 114 -0.59 -4.75 9.90
N TRP A 115 -0.52 -3.42 9.83
CA TRP A 115 -0.23 -2.71 8.57
C TRP A 115 1.16 -3.07 8.01
N MET A 116 2.09 -3.37 8.90
CA MET A 116 3.46 -3.76 8.57
C MET A 116 3.63 -5.27 8.34
N GLY A 117 2.53 -6.03 8.41
CA GLY A 117 2.50 -7.46 8.12
C GLY A 117 2.56 -8.37 9.32
N ALA A 118 2.25 -7.90 10.55
CA ALA A 118 2.25 -8.75 11.73
C ALA A 118 1.22 -9.90 11.69
N LEU A 119 0.21 -9.77 10.83
CA LEU A 119 -0.79 -10.80 10.60
C LEU A 119 -0.51 -11.65 9.34
N ASP A 120 0.56 -11.37 8.61
CA ASP A 120 0.89 -12.06 7.37
C ASP A 120 1.77 -13.28 7.66
N ASP A 121 1.15 -14.44 7.83
CA ASP A 121 1.84 -15.71 8.06
C ASP A 121 2.36 -16.30 6.75
N TRP A 122 3.69 -16.40 6.65
CA TRP A 122 4.41 -16.99 5.51
C TRP A 122 4.83 -18.43 5.75
N SER A 123 4.53 -19.03 6.90
CA SER A 123 5.00 -20.39 7.25
C SER A 123 4.61 -21.44 6.22
N GLY A 124 3.37 -21.39 5.73
CA GLY A 124 2.90 -22.28 4.67
C GLY A 124 3.62 -22.05 3.33
N PHE A 125 3.81 -20.78 2.95
CA PHE A 125 4.51 -20.38 1.72
C PHE A 125 6.00 -20.77 1.76
N ASP A 126 6.66 -20.57 2.89
CA ASP A 126 8.08 -20.85 3.09
C ASP A 126 8.35 -22.33 3.43
N SER A 127 7.30 -23.18 3.52
CA SER A 127 7.50 -24.61 3.74
C SER A 127 8.29 -25.25 2.58
N PRO A 128 9.21 -26.21 2.84
CA PRO A 128 10.00 -26.82 1.79
C PRO A 128 9.17 -27.43 0.66
N ALA A 129 8.03 -28.04 1.00
CA ALA A 129 7.12 -28.64 0.04
C ALA A 129 6.52 -27.59 -0.91
N PHE A 130 6.02 -26.45 -0.37
CA PHE A 130 5.45 -25.39 -1.19
C PHE A 130 6.55 -24.63 -1.95
N ALA A 131 7.63 -24.26 -1.28
CA ALA A 131 8.73 -23.52 -1.89
C ALA A 131 9.36 -24.23 -3.09
N SER A 132 9.38 -25.57 -3.09
CA SER A 132 9.89 -26.37 -4.23
C SER A 132 9.02 -26.29 -5.49
N THR A 133 7.77 -25.84 -5.38
CA THR A 133 6.85 -25.66 -6.52
C THR A 133 6.99 -24.28 -7.19
N LEU A 134 7.68 -23.34 -6.54
CA LEU A 134 7.77 -21.97 -7.02
C LEU A 134 8.72 -21.83 -8.21
N PRO A 135 8.39 -20.98 -9.19
CA PRO A 135 9.33 -20.57 -10.23
C PRO A 135 10.56 -19.92 -9.60
N GLU A 136 11.73 -20.10 -10.20
CA GLU A 136 12.99 -19.56 -9.66
C GLU A 136 12.94 -18.03 -9.47
N SER A 137 12.26 -17.29 -10.36
CA SER A 137 12.08 -15.85 -10.22
C SER A 137 11.34 -15.46 -8.94
N VAL A 138 10.33 -16.22 -8.54
CA VAL A 138 9.56 -16.01 -7.31
C VAL A 138 10.37 -16.42 -6.10
N ALA A 139 10.99 -17.61 -6.14
CA ALA A 139 11.82 -18.15 -5.06
C ALA A 139 13.04 -17.23 -4.80
N ALA A 140 13.73 -16.78 -5.85
CA ALA A 140 14.85 -15.84 -5.73
C ALA A 140 14.39 -14.51 -5.13
N THR A 141 13.26 -13.96 -5.57
CA THR A 141 12.71 -12.72 -5.02
C THR A 141 12.38 -12.89 -3.54
N ARG A 142 11.77 -14.02 -3.15
CA ARG A 142 11.48 -14.29 -1.73
C ARG A 142 12.75 -14.33 -0.88
N ARG A 143 13.82 -14.97 -1.36
CA ARG A 143 15.12 -15.01 -0.67
C ARG A 143 15.77 -13.62 -0.57
N GLN A 144 15.69 -12.81 -1.63
CA GLN A 144 16.26 -11.46 -1.67
C GLN A 144 15.45 -10.46 -0.85
N ARG A 145 14.15 -10.69 -0.69
CA ARG A 145 13.21 -9.81 -0.01
C ARG A 145 12.44 -10.51 1.11
N PRO A 146 13.15 -11.05 2.11
CA PRO A 146 12.52 -11.80 3.20
C PRO A 146 11.59 -10.94 4.07
N GLY A 147 11.74 -9.63 4.02
CA GLY A 147 10.95 -8.65 4.76
C GLY A 147 9.69 -8.18 4.06
N LEU A 148 9.48 -8.54 2.79
CA LEU A 148 8.25 -8.16 2.09
C LEU A 148 7.05 -8.88 2.71
N ARG A 149 6.03 -8.09 3.10
CA ARG A 149 4.79 -8.57 3.72
C ARG A 149 3.56 -8.05 2.98
N LEU A 150 2.43 -8.69 3.20
CA LEU A 150 1.12 -8.19 2.81
C LEU A 150 0.57 -7.32 3.96
N PRO A 151 0.16 -6.07 3.69
CA PRO A 151 -0.35 -5.20 4.74
C PRO A 151 -1.79 -5.59 5.10
N SER A 152 -2.09 -5.67 6.40
CA SER A 152 -3.47 -5.71 6.89
C SER A 152 -3.85 -4.31 7.38
N GLY A 153 -4.19 -3.45 6.41
CA GLY A 153 -4.39 -2.02 6.64
C GLY A 153 -5.66 -1.67 7.42
N GLY A 154 -6.64 -2.55 7.48
CA GLY A 154 -7.95 -2.23 8.03
C GLY A 154 -8.66 -1.14 7.21
N ALA A 155 -9.55 -0.38 7.86
CA ALA A 155 -10.32 0.71 7.24
C ALA A 155 -11.14 0.25 6.02
N LEU A 156 -11.93 -0.79 6.21
CA LEU A 156 -12.70 -1.46 5.15
C LEU A 156 -13.56 -0.49 4.36
N LEU A 157 -14.28 0.43 5.03
CA LEU A 157 -15.08 1.45 4.34
C LEU A 157 -14.23 2.31 3.39
N ASP A 158 -13.10 2.83 3.88
CA ASP A 158 -12.25 3.74 3.12
C ASP A 158 -11.63 3.03 1.90
N THR A 159 -11.19 1.79 2.12
CA THR A 159 -10.58 0.97 1.07
C THR A 159 -11.62 0.56 0.01
N LEU A 160 -12.84 0.23 0.42
CA LEU A 160 -13.95 0.00 -0.52
C LEU A 160 -14.24 1.25 -1.35
N CYS A 161 -14.32 2.42 -0.71
CA CYS A 161 -14.56 3.68 -1.42
C CYS A 161 -13.49 3.95 -2.48
N VAL A 162 -12.21 3.80 -2.13
CA VAL A 162 -11.15 4.05 -3.10
C VAL A 162 -11.11 2.99 -4.20
N SER A 163 -11.35 1.71 -3.88
CA SER A 163 -11.41 0.64 -4.89
C SER A 163 -12.57 0.86 -5.88
N VAL A 164 -13.69 1.43 -5.43
CA VAL A 164 -14.79 1.84 -6.34
C VAL A 164 -14.36 3.01 -7.22
N LEU A 165 -13.60 3.99 -6.70
CA LEU A 165 -13.08 5.10 -7.50
C LEU A 165 -12.07 4.64 -8.57
N GLU A 166 -11.38 3.53 -8.33
CA GLU A 166 -10.41 2.93 -9.26
C GLU A 166 -11.04 2.13 -10.40
N GLN A 167 -12.36 1.86 -10.36
CA GLN A 167 -13.04 1.06 -11.38
C GLN A 167 -13.03 1.73 -12.77
N ARG A 168 -12.54 1.00 -13.78
CA ARG A 168 -12.61 1.36 -15.22
C ARG A 168 -12.05 2.74 -15.56
N VAL A 169 -11.08 3.24 -14.82
CA VAL A 169 -10.41 4.50 -15.07
C VAL A 169 -8.90 4.33 -14.95
N THR A 170 -8.16 5.31 -15.41
CA THR A 170 -6.71 5.31 -15.17
C THR A 170 -6.41 5.59 -13.70
N GLY A 171 -5.29 5.08 -13.19
CA GLY A 171 -4.83 5.37 -11.83
C GLY A 171 -4.71 6.88 -11.55
N ILE A 172 -4.37 7.69 -12.57
CA ILE A 172 -4.27 9.15 -12.43
C ILE A 172 -5.65 9.75 -12.13
N GLU A 173 -6.69 9.30 -12.82
CA GLU A 173 -8.08 9.78 -12.61
C GLU A 173 -8.60 9.36 -11.23
N ALA A 174 -8.40 8.10 -10.85
CA ALA A 174 -8.79 7.60 -9.54
C ALA A 174 -8.08 8.35 -8.39
N HIS A 175 -6.77 8.53 -8.49
CA HIS A 175 -5.97 9.27 -7.50
C HIS A 175 -6.39 10.75 -7.41
N TYR A 176 -6.73 11.36 -8.54
CA TYR A 176 -7.27 12.73 -8.55
C TYR A 176 -8.60 12.81 -7.81
N ALA A 177 -9.54 11.88 -8.12
CA ALA A 177 -10.84 11.82 -7.48
C ALA A 177 -10.71 11.63 -5.95
N TRP A 178 -9.92 10.65 -5.52
CA TRP A 178 -9.63 10.39 -4.11
C TRP A 178 -9.08 11.62 -3.41
N ALA A 179 -8.00 12.17 -3.94
CA ALA A 179 -7.33 13.31 -3.33
C ALA A 179 -8.22 14.57 -3.25
N ARG A 180 -9.06 14.80 -4.27
CA ARG A 180 -9.99 15.91 -4.29
C ARG A 180 -11.10 15.74 -3.26
N LEU A 181 -11.78 14.59 -3.26
CA LEU A 181 -12.89 14.33 -2.36
C LEU A 181 -12.44 14.35 -0.89
N LEU A 182 -11.29 13.80 -0.58
CA LEU A 182 -10.78 13.86 0.79
C LEU A 182 -10.42 15.27 1.24
N ARG A 183 -9.84 16.11 0.38
CA ARG A 183 -9.52 17.51 0.75
C ARG A 183 -10.75 18.36 0.96
N GLU A 184 -11.83 18.05 0.27
CA GLU A 184 -13.05 18.84 0.29
C GLU A 184 -14.05 18.33 1.36
N TYR A 185 -14.15 17.01 1.55
CA TYR A 185 -15.15 16.38 2.42
C TYR A 185 -14.58 15.53 3.56
N GLY A 186 -13.27 15.33 3.59
CA GLY A 186 -12.58 14.69 4.70
C GLY A 186 -12.40 15.61 5.89
N GLU A 187 -11.98 15.06 7.00
CA GLU A 187 -11.67 15.78 8.21
C GLU A 187 -10.17 16.06 8.30
N ARG A 188 -9.77 17.22 8.78
CA ARG A 188 -8.36 17.50 9.05
C ARG A 188 -7.83 16.50 10.09
N ALA A 189 -6.76 15.82 9.76
CA ALA A 189 -6.14 14.85 10.64
C ALA A 189 -5.54 15.53 11.89
N PRO A 190 -5.71 14.92 13.09
CA PRO A 190 -5.12 15.44 14.31
C PRO A 190 -3.59 15.32 14.30
N GLY A 191 -2.91 16.12 15.14
CA GLY A 191 -1.46 16.07 15.29
C GLY A 191 -0.68 17.01 14.38
N PRO A 192 0.63 16.80 14.21
CA PRO A 192 1.50 17.73 13.50
C PRO A 192 1.22 17.74 12.00
N THR A 193 1.44 18.89 11.37
CA THR A 193 1.49 19.01 9.92
C THR A 193 2.83 18.48 9.39
N LEU A 194 2.82 17.92 8.19
CA LEU A 194 4.04 17.48 7.51
C LEU A 194 4.87 18.69 7.08
N SER A 195 5.58 19.31 8.01
CA SER A 195 6.52 20.39 7.72
C SER A 195 7.80 19.77 7.17
N GLY A 196 8.16 20.08 5.92
CA GLY A 196 9.43 19.65 5.33
C GLY A 196 9.38 18.43 4.42
N ALA A 197 8.20 18.00 3.95
CA ALA A 197 8.15 17.06 2.84
C ALA A 197 8.82 17.72 1.63
N ALA A 198 10.06 17.28 1.32
CA ALA A 198 10.76 17.68 0.10
C ALA A 198 9.81 17.52 -1.08
N GLN A 199 9.70 18.57 -1.88
CA GLN A 199 9.01 18.52 -3.16
C GLN A 199 9.60 17.35 -3.95
N PRO A 200 8.81 16.56 -4.68
CA PRO A 200 9.37 15.61 -5.62
C PRO A 200 10.31 16.37 -6.53
N GLY A 201 11.57 15.96 -6.56
CA GLY A 201 12.57 16.55 -7.42
C GLY A 201 12.10 16.56 -8.88
N PRO A 202 12.63 17.45 -9.74
CA PRO A 202 12.19 17.57 -11.11
C PRO A 202 12.31 16.23 -11.81
N SER A 203 11.18 15.72 -12.29
CA SER A 203 11.13 14.56 -13.18
C SER A 203 11.86 14.92 -14.47
N LEU A 204 13.02 14.28 -14.69
CA LEU A 204 13.71 14.32 -15.98
C LEU A 204 12.90 13.51 -16.99
N SER A 205 11.98 14.15 -17.69
CA SER A 205 11.63 13.80 -19.08
C SER A 205 10.68 14.84 -19.64
N GLY A 206 11.08 15.40 -20.76
CA GLY A 206 10.28 16.34 -21.54
C GLY A 206 8.93 15.72 -21.93
N ALA A 207 7.87 16.22 -21.34
CA ALA A 207 6.52 16.04 -21.81
C ALA A 207 5.84 17.40 -21.75
N THR A 208 5.50 17.84 -22.92
CA THR A 208 4.76 19.00 -23.36
C THR A 208 3.76 19.58 -22.37
N ARG A 209 3.84 20.86 -22.26
CA ARG A 209 3.07 21.91 -21.61
C ARG A 209 1.58 21.91 -22.00
N ALA A 210 0.81 20.91 -21.56
CA ALA A 210 -0.65 20.85 -21.79
C ALA A 210 -1.44 20.22 -20.63
N ALA A 211 -1.07 20.52 -19.38
CA ALA A 211 -1.91 20.21 -18.23
C ALA A 211 -1.78 21.33 -17.20
N ARG A 212 -2.32 22.50 -17.54
CA ARG A 212 -2.64 23.53 -16.53
C ARG A 212 -3.89 23.09 -15.78
N GLY A 213 -3.80 21.99 -15.01
CA GLY A 213 -4.68 21.74 -13.90
C GLY A 213 -4.10 22.48 -12.70
N THR A 214 -4.88 23.35 -12.11
CA THR A 214 -4.56 24.11 -10.89
C THR A 214 -4.41 23.18 -9.69
N GLY A 215 -3.41 22.31 -9.72
CA GLY A 215 -2.97 21.48 -8.61
C GLY A 215 -2.14 22.33 -7.67
N ARG A 216 -2.77 22.96 -6.70
CA ARG A 216 -2.08 23.53 -5.55
C ARG A 216 -1.20 22.45 -4.94
N PRO A 217 0.10 22.69 -4.65
CA PRO A 217 0.97 21.67 -4.07
C PRO A 217 0.32 21.12 -2.82
N ALA A 218 0.47 19.81 -2.62
CA ALA A 218 -0.10 19.10 -1.48
C ALA A 218 0.24 19.88 -0.19
N SER A 219 -0.77 20.48 0.44
CA SER A 219 -0.60 21.08 1.75
C SER A 219 -0.05 19.99 2.67
N GLY A 220 0.91 20.28 3.53
CA GLY A 220 1.45 19.33 4.51
C GLY A 220 0.43 18.81 5.52
N VAL A 221 -0.88 18.98 5.25
CA VAL A 221 -2.00 18.56 6.09
C VAL A 221 -2.51 17.22 5.59
N LEU A 222 -2.53 16.22 6.48
CA LEU A 222 -3.21 14.96 6.23
C LEU A 222 -4.72 15.12 6.47
N MET A 223 -5.49 14.29 5.76
CA MET A 223 -6.94 14.25 5.86
C MET A 223 -7.40 12.85 6.25
N VAL A 224 -8.27 12.77 7.24
CA VAL A 224 -9.01 11.55 7.57
C VAL A 224 -10.15 11.41 6.56
N PRO A 225 -10.36 10.23 5.97
CA PRO A 225 -11.44 10.01 5.02
C PRO A 225 -12.82 10.34 5.59
N PRO A 226 -13.79 10.74 4.76
CA PRO A 226 -15.14 11.05 5.19
C PRO A 226 -15.83 9.88 5.88
N THR A 227 -16.66 10.14 6.87
CA THR A 227 -17.56 9.12 7.45
C THR A 227 -18.57 8.64 6.42
N GLY A 228 -19.22 7.49 6.65
CA GLY A 228 -20.31 7.03 5.77
C GLY A 228 -21.42 8.06 5.59
N ALA A 229 -21.76 8.83 6.64
CA ALA A 229 -22.71 9.93 6.54
C ALA A 229 -22.20 11.07 5.66
N ALA A 230 -20.92 11.44 5.81
CA ALA A 230 -20.30 12.49 5.00
C ALA A 230 -20.19 12.10 3.52
N TRP A 231 -19.81 10.85 3.22
CA TRP A 231 -19.81 10.33 1.84
C TRP A 231 -21.21 10.45 1.17
N ARG A 232 -22.28 10.12 1.88
CA ARG A 232 -23.65 10.23 1.36
C ARG A 232 -24.10 11.68 1.15
N ALA A 233 -23.58 12.61 1.97
CA ALA A 233 -23.94 14.01 1.91
C ALA A 233 -23.21 14.77 0.78
N ILE A 234 -22.25 14.16 0.09
CA ILE A 234 -21.55 14.82 -1.03
C ILE A 234 -22.53 15.15 -2.15
N PRO A 235 -22.66 16.42 -2.54
CA PRO A 235 -23.61 16.84 -3.56
C PRO A 235 -23.21 16.32 -4.96
N SER A 236 -24.20 16.15 -5.84
CA SER A 236 -23.98 15.56 -7.18
C SER A 236 -22.95 16.30 -8.01
N TRP A 237 -22.93 17.62 -7.96
CA TRP A 237 -21.98 18.44 -8.70
C TRP A 237 -20.52 18.22 -8.25
N ALA A 238 -20.29 17.89 -6.98
CA ALA A 238 -18.93 17.64 -6.47
C ALA A 238 -18.35 16.33 -7.01
N TRP A 239 -19.16 15.29 -7.16
CA TRP A 239 -18.75 14.06 -7.82
C TRP A 239 -18.34 14.31 -9.27
N HIS A 240 -19.13 15.10 -9.98
CA HIS A 240 -18.82 15.49 -11.35
C HIS A 240 -17.51 16.27 -11.43
N GLN A 241 -17.28 17.23 -10.53
CA GLN A 241 -16.02 17.95 -10.44
C GLN A 241 -14.82 17.06 -10.09
N ALA A 242 -15.06 15.99 -9.31
CA ALA A 242 -14.06 14.97 -9.00
C ALA A 242 -13.86 13.95 -10.16
N ARG A 243 -14.56 14.12 -11.29
CA ARG A 243 -14.54 13.22 -12.46
C ARG A 243 -15.03 11.81 -12.14
N VAL A 244 -15.99 11.70 -11.25
CA VAL A 244 -16.65 10.45 -10.87
C VAL A 244 -17.99 10.38 -11.59
N ASP A 245 -18.15 9.35 -12.42
CA ASP A 245 -19.43 9.10 -13.13
C ASP A 245 -20.51 8.62 -12.16
N SER A 246 -21.77 8.62 -12.66
CA SER A 246 -22.94 8.27 -11.87
C SER A 246 -22.94 6.81 -11.39
N ALA A 247 -22.35 5.89 -12.15
CA ALA A 247 -22.32 4.46 -11.77
C ALA A 247 -21.39 4.26 -10.55
N ARG A 248 -20.17 4.79 -10.60
CA ARG A 248 -19.23 4.73 -9.46
C ARG A 248 -19.76 5.50 -8.25
N ARG A 249 -20.32 6.70 -8.46
CA ARG A 249 -20.97 7.46 -7.39
C ARG A 249 -22.05 6.63 -6.69
N ASN A 250 -22.98 6.03 -7.44
CA ASN A 250 -24.08 5.25 -6.87
C ASN A 250 -23.57 4.03 -6.10
N THR A 251 -22.57 3.33 -6.62
CA THR A 251 -21.92 2.22 -5.91
C THR A 251 -21.26 2.71 -4.61
N LEU A 252 -20.56 3.83 -4.65
CA LEU A 252 -19.87 4.40 -3.46
C LEU A 252 -20.90 4.86 -2.41
N VAL A 253 -22.01 5.48 -2.80
CA VAL A 253 -23.09 5.83 -1.88
C VAL A 253 -23.66 4.58 -1.24
N ALA A 254 -23.92 3.49 -2.00
CA ALA A 254 -24.40 2.23 -1.45
C ALA A 254 -23.38 1.57 -0.48
N VAL A 255 -22.06 1.71 -0.74
CA VAL A 255 -21.01 1.32 0.21
C VAL A 255 -21.14 2.14 1.49
N ALA A 256 -21.26 3.47 1.37
CA ALA A 256 -21.35 4.38 2.51
C ALA A 256 -22.60 4.20 3.38
N GLU A 257 -23.71 3.79 2.77
CA GLU A 257 -24.96 3.45 3.49
C GLU A 257 -24.80 2.28 4.45
N ARG A 258 -23.88 1.37 4.15
CA ARG A 258 -23.58 0.19 4.96
C ARG A 258 -22.38 0.35 5.90
N SER A 259 -21.94 1.57 6.16
CA SER A 259 -20.73 1.84 6.95
C SER A 259 -20.69 1.14 8.31
N SER A 260 -21.81 1.09 9.04
CA SER A 260 -21.89 0.38 10.33
C SER A 260 -21.81 -1.15 10.18
N ALA A 261 -22.29 -1.70 9.05
CA ALA A 261 -22.13 -3.12 8.76
C ALA A 261 -20.68 -3.47 8.45
N TRP A 262 -20.00 -2.63 7.67
CA TRP A 262 -18.57 -2.82 7.37
C TRP A 262 -17.73 -2.83 8.64
N ALA A 263 -17.96 -1.92 9.58
CA ALA A 263 -17.24 -1.88 10.85
C ALA A 263 -17.40 -3.17 11.67
N ARG A 264 -18.60 -3.79 11.66
CA ARG A 264 -18.85 -5.07 12.35
C ARG A 264 -18.17 -6.24 11.63
N LEU A 265 -18.26 -6.28 10.30
CA LEU A 265 -17.69 -7.35 9.49
C LEU A 265 -16.16 -7.34 9.54
N GLU A 266 -15.55 -6.16 9.53
CA GLU A 266 -14.08 -6.00 9.55
C GLU A 266 -13.44 -6.68 10.77
N SER A 267 -14.11 -6.66 11.91
CA SER A 267 -13.57 -7.19 13.17
C SER A 267 -13.97 -8.63 13.49
N GLY A 268 -14.95 -9.21 12.79
CA GLY A 268 -15.56 -10.48 13.19
C GLY A 268 -15.71 -11.55 12.13
N SER A 269 -15.42 -11.23 10.84
CA SER A 269 -15.69 -12.16 9.74
C SER A 269 -14.42 -12.73 9.14
N ASP A 270 -14.51 -13.95 8.61
CA ASP A 270 -13.46 -14.50 7.76
C ASP A 270 -13.43 -13.83 6.37
N LEU A 271 -12.36 -14.09 5.60
CA LEU A 271 -12.19 -13.49 4.27
C LEU A 271 -13.30 -13.87 3.28
N GLY A 272 -13.83 -15.10 3.37
CA GLY A 272 -14.90 -15.57 2.50
C GLY A 272 -16.23 -14.89 2.81
N GLU A 273 -16.54 -14.65 4.07
CA GLU A 273 -17.72 -13.87 4.50
C GLU A 273 -17.60 -12.41 4.05
N LEU A 274 -16.43 -11.81 4.23
CA LEU A 274 -16.15 -10.45 3.78
C LEU A 274 -16.30 -10.33 2.26
N GLU A 275 -15.72 -11.24 1.49
CA GLU A 275 -15.83 -11.24 0.03
C GLU A 275 -17.30 -11.34 -0.41
N ARG A 276 -18.06 -12.29 0.17
CA ARG A 276 -19.49 -12.45 -0.13
C ARG A 276 -20.29 -11.19 0.19
N ALA A 277 -20.05 -10.58 1.35
CA ALA A 277 -20.69 -9.36 1.78
C ALA A 277 -20.38 -8.18 0.83
N ILE A 278 -19.10 -8.00 0.48
CA ILE A 278 -18.64 -6.96 -0.44
C ILE A 278 -19.28 -7.16 -1.82
N ARG A 279 -19.24 -8.35 -2.37
CA ARG A 279 -19.78 -8.68 -3.69
C ARG A 279 -21.32 -8.69 -3.76
N SER A 280 -22.00 -8.68 -2.62
CA SER A 280 -23.46 -8.52 -2.58
C SER A 280 -23.93 -7.13 -3.02
N LEU A 281 -23.02 -6.15 -3.06
CA LEU A 281 -23.32 -4.81 -3.54
C LEU A 281 -23.30 -4.77 -5.07
N ARG A 282 -24.37 -4.19 -5.64
CA ARG A 282 -24.41 -3.92 -7.08
C ARG A 282 -23.26 -3.00 -7.48
N GLY A 283 -22.52 -3.38 -8.52
CA GLY A 283 -21.37 -2.62 -9.03
C GLY A 283 -20.03 -3.05 -8.41
N ILE A 284 -20.04 -4.03 -7.50
CA ILE A 284 -18.81 -4.59 -6.95
C ILE A 284 -18.61 -6.03 -7.46
N GLY A 285 -17.55 -6.21 -8.24
CA GLY A 285 -17.11 -7.50 -8.78
C GLY A 285 -15.91 -8.08 -8.03
N VAL A 286 -15.36 -9.18 -8.59
CA VAL A 286 -14.18 -9.88 -8.06
C VAL A 286 -13.00 -8.95 -7.89
N TRP A 287 -12.71 -8.12 -8.91
CA TRP A 287 -11.59 -7.16 -8.88
C TRP A 287 -11.67 -6.22 -7.67
N THR A 288 -12.81 -5.56 -7.47
CA THR A 288 -12.98 -4.59 -6.37
C THR A 288 -12.90 -5.27 -5.01
N ALA A 289 -13.45 -6.48 -4.88
CA ALA A 289 -13.34 -7.26 -3.65
C ALA A 289 -11.90 -7.66 -3.37
N ALA A 290 -11.16 -8.15 -4.38
CA ALA A 290 -9.77 -8.53 -4.25
C ALA A 290 -8.89 -7.32 -3.85
N GLU A 291 -8.99 -6.19 -4.57
CA GLU A 291 -8.26 -4.97 -4.26
C GLU A 291 -8.52 -4.47 -2.84
N THR A 292 -9.76 -4.61 -2.37
CA THR A 292 -10.14 -4.26 -1.00
C THR A 292 -9.48 -5.20 0.00
N LEU A 293 -9.66 -6.52 -0.15
CA LEU A 293 -9.20 -7.50 0.83
C LEU A 293 -7.67 -7.63 0.90
N GLN A 294 -6.97 -7.44 -0.23
CA GLN A 294 -5.52 -7.35 -0.25
C GLN A 294 -4.98 -6.24 0.64
N ARG A 295 -5.64 -5.08 0.65
CA ARG A 295 -5.20 -3.90 1.40
C ARG A 295 -5.70 -3.89 2.84
N THR A 296 -6.89 -4.39 3.09
CA THR A 296 -7.50 -4.36 4.43
C THR A 296 -7.07 -5.52 5.30
N HIS A 297 -6.92 -6.71 4.73
CA HIS A 297 -6.70 -7.96 5.46
C HIS A 297 -5.44 -8.72 5.04
N GLY A 298 -4.65 -8.17 4.10
CA GLY A 298 -3.48 -8.88 3.60
C GLY A 298 -3.83 -10.22 2.95
N ALA A 299 -5.00 -10.27 2.26
CA ALA A 299 -5.54 -11.51 1.73
C ALA A 299 -4.56 -12.22 0.77
N PRO A 300 -4.01 -13.40 1.14
CA PRO A 300 -2.86 -14.00 0.45
C PRO A 300 -3.23 -14.65 -0.88
N ASP A 301 -4.51 -14.88 -1.13
CA ASP A 301 -5.00 -15.62 -2.29
C ASP A 301 -5.94 -14.83 -3.21
N HIS A 302 -6.32 -13.62 -2.82
CA HIS A 302 -7.24 -12.78 -3.59
C HIS A 302 -6.48 -12.04 -4.69
N VAL A 303 -6.52 -12.56 -5.91
CA VAL A 303 -5.91 -11.95 -7.09
C VAL A 303 -6.91 -11.02 -7.77
N SER A 304 -6.42 -9.91 -8.31
CA SER A 304 -7.23 -8.89 -9.00
C SER A 304 -7.62 -9.35 -10.41
N PHE A 305 -8.47 -10.40 -10.50
CA PHE A 305 -9.04 -10.85 -11.77
C PHE A 305 -9.92 -9.75 -12.36
N GLY A 306 -9.82 -9.54 -13.68
CA GLY A 306 -10.44 -8.41 -14.38
C GLY A 306 -9.57 -7.16 -14.44
N ASP A 307 -8.33 -7.21 -13.92
CA ASP A 307 -7.35 -6.13 -14.08
C ASP A 307 -6.71 -6.19 -15.45
N PHE A 308 -6.73 -5.08 -16.17
CA PHE A 308 -6.18 -4.99 -17.53
C PHE A 308 -4.68 -5.31 -17.61
N HIS A 309 -3.93 -5.06 -16.56
CA HIS A 309 -2.47 -5.17 -16.56
C HIS A 309 -1.95 -6.43 -15.87
N VAL A 310 -2.63 -6.89 -14.82
CA VAL A 310 -2.11 -7.97 -13.95
C VAL A 310 -2.03 -9.29 -14.69
N ALA A 311 -3.07 -9.68 -15.46
CA ALA A 311 -3.05 -10.91 -16.22
C ALA A 311 -1.91 -10.94 -17.26
N HIS A 312 -1.77 -9.85 -18.03
CA HIS A 312 -0.67 -9.70 -18.99
C HIS A 312 0.70 -9.76 -18.34
N PHE A 313 0.85 -9.10 -17.18
CA PHE A 313 2.10 -9.10 -16.42
C PHE A 313 2.47 -10.50 -15.91
N VAL A 314 1.51 -11.19 -15.28
CA VAL A 314 1.73 -12.56 -14.76
C VAL A 314 2.09 -13.53 -15.86
N GLY A 315 1.35 -13.50 -16.99
CA GLY A 315 1.67 -14.31 -18.15
C GLY A 315 3.08 -14.04 -18.66
N GLN A 316 3.43 -12.77 -18.87
CA GLN A 316 4.77 -12.37 -19.33
C GLN A 316 5.88 -12.79 -18.36
N ALA A 317 5.66 -12.62 -17.06
CA ALA A 317 6.67 -12.94 -16.04
C ALA A 317 6.90 -14.45 -15.86
N LEU A 318 5.86 -15.27 -16.05
CA LEU A 318 5.93 -16.72 -15.85
C LEU A 318 6.27 -17.50 -17.14
N THR A 319 5.81 -17.03 -18.29
CA THR A 319 5.89 -17.79 -19.55
C THR A 319 6.61 -17.06 -20.68
N GLY A 320 6.93 -15.77 -20.50
CA GLY A 320 7.42 -14.92 -21.58
C GLY A 320 6.34 -14.45 -22.56
N SER A 321 5.07 -14.79 -22.33
CA SER A 321 3.93 -14.43 -23.17
C SER A 321 2.80 -13.82 -22.37
N ARG A 322 1.98 -12.96 -23.01
CA ARG A 322 0.82 -12.37 -22.35
C ARG A 322 -0.24 -13.45 -22.09
N ALA A 323 -0.94 -13.33 -20.98
CA ALA A 323 -2.13 -14.11 -20.65
C ALA A 323 -3.33 -13.20 -20.45
N ASP A 324 -4.52 -13.73 -20.65
CA ASP A 324 -5.78 -13.16 -20.18
C ASP A 324 -6.09 -13.65 -18.75
N ASP A 325 -7.26 -13.30 -18.23
CA ASP A 325 -7.65 -13.70 -16.87
C ASP A 325 -7.73 -15.21 -16.70
N ALA A 326 -8.27 -15.95 -17.68
CA ALA A 326 -8.36 -17.40 -17.63
C ALA A 326 -6.96 -18.05 -17.67
N GLY A 327 -6.07 -17.51 -18.51
CA GLY A 327 -4.66 -17.93 -18.56
C GLY A 327 -3.93 -17.63 -17.24
N MET A 328 -4.15 -16.46 -16.67
CA MET A 328 -3.58 -16.09 -15.36
C MET A 328 -4.10 -17.03 -14.25
N GLU A 329 -5.38 -17.35 -14.22
CA GLU A 329 -5.97 -18.26 -13.25
C GLU A 329 -5.34 -19.65 -13.35
N ALA A 330 -5.21 -20.19 -14.57
CA ALA A 330 -4.56 -21.46 -14.82
C ALA A 330 -3.07 -21.47 -14.40
N LEU A 331 -2.34 -20.39 -14.70
CA LEU A 331 -0.93 -20.25 -14.31
C LEU A 331 -0.74 -20.17 -12.79
N LEU A 332 -1.66 -19.54 -12.08
CA LEU A 332 -1.58 -19.38 -10.63
C LEU A 332 -2.20 -20.54 -9.84
N ALA A 333 -2.95 -21.44 -10.49
CA ALA A 333 -3.66 -22.55 -9.85
C ALA A 333 -2.78 -23.43 -8.94
N PRO A 334 -1.50 -23.75 -9.29
CA PRO A 334 -0.63 -24.55 -8.42
C PRO A 334 -0.36 -23.92 -7.06
N TRP A 335 -0.54 -22.60 -6.93
CA TRP A 335 -0.26 -21.84 -5.70
C TRP A 335 -1.52 -21.35 -5.00
N ALA A 336 -2.62 -22.10 -5.12
CA ALA A 336 -3.87 -21.80 -4.40
C ALA A 336 -3.62 -21.64 -2.90
N GLY A 337 -4.27 -20.65 -2.29
CA GLY A 337 -4.00 -20.18 -0.92
C GLY A 337 -2.92 -19.10 -0.82
N HIS A 338 -2.07 -18.97 -1.85
CA HIS A 338 -0.95 -18.02 -1.87
C HIS A 338 -0.80 -17.25 -3.20
N ARG A 339 -1.79 -17.32 -4.08
CA ARG A 339 -1.70 -16.74 -5.43
C ARG A 339 -1.33 -15.26 -5.43
N GLN A 340 -1.90 -14.48 -4.50
CA GLN A 340 -1.56 -13.04 -4.38
C GLN A 340 -0.13 -12.82 -3.87
N ARG A 341 0.41 -13.70 -3.02
CA ARG A 341 1.83 -13.64 -2.64
C ARG A 341 2.76 -13.86 -3.82
N VAL A 342 2.42 -14.82 -4.70
CA VAL A 342 3.18 -15.07 -5.94
C VAL A 342 3.15 -13.83 -6.83
N VAL A 343 1.97 -13.26 -7.09
CA VAL A 343 1.82 -12.02 -7.88
C VAL A 343 2.64 -10.89 -7.28
N ARG A 344 2.58 -10.73 -5.97
CA ARG A 344 3.31 -9.67 -5.25
C ARG A 344 4.83 -9.83 -5.35
N LEU A 345 5.33 -11.06 -5.27
CA LEU A 345 6.76 -11.36 -5.46
C LEU A 345 7.19 -11.17 -6.92
N LEU A 346 6.38 -11.56 -7.89
CA LEU A 346 6.64 -11.27 -9.31
C LEU A 346 6.74 -9.76 -9.56
N MET A 347 5.83 -8.95 -9.01
CA MET A 347 5.91 -7.49 -9.09
C MET A 347 7.18 -6.94 -8.43
N ALA A 348 7.65 -7.58 -7.37
CA ALA A 348 8.83 -7.17 -6.63
C ALA A 348 10.16 -7.67 -7.26
N SER A 349 10.12 -8.62 -8.19
CA SER A 349 11.29 -9.21 -8.87
C SER A 349 11.98 -8.25 -9.84
N GLY A 350 11.32 -7.13 -10.18
CA GLY A 350 11.78 -6.23 -11.23
C GLY A 350 11.45 -6.71 -12.65
N ALA A 351 10.65 -7.76 -12.80
CA ALA A 351 10.12 -8.17 -14.09
C ALA A 351 9.39 -7.00 -14.75
N LYS A 352 9.63 -6.80 -16.04
CA LYS A 352 9.03 -5.70 -16.80
C LYS A 352 7.79 -6.20 -17.52
N ASN A 353 6.70 -5.43 -17.44
CA ASN A 353 5.58 -5.59 -18.36
C ASN A 353 5.89 -4.79 -19.64
N PRO A 354 6.15 -5.43 -20.78
CA PRO A 354 6.41 -4.70 -22.01
C PRO A 354 5.22 -3.79 -22.35
N SER A 355 5.51 -2.52 -22.58
CA SER A 355 4.49 -1.54 -22.99
C SER A 355 4.27 -1.63 -24.48
N TYR A 356 3.09 -2.03 -24.90
CA TYR A 356 2.68 -2.09 -26.31
C TYR A 356 1.63 -1.00 -26.57
N GLY A 357 2.01 0.03 -27.25
CA GLY A 357 1.11 1.11 -27.68
C GLY A 357 1.09 2.36 -26.79
N PRO A 358 0.35 3.39 -27.21
CA PRO A 358 0.24 4.64 -26.48
C PRO A 358 -0.50 4.43 -25.14
N ARG A 359 -0.08 5.17 -24.11
CA ARG A 359 -0.79 5.21 -22.82
C ARG A 359 -2.17 5.82 -23.04
N LEU A 360 -3.21 5.24 -22.42
CA LEU A 360 -4.53 5.87 -22.37
C LEU A 360 -4.40 7.27 -21.77
N ALA A 361 -4.86 8.27 -22.52
CA ALA A 361 -4.95 9.63 -21.99
C ALA A 361 -6.10 9.70 -20.99
N PRO A 362 -5.96 10.45 -19.88
CA PRO A 362 -7.06 10.72 -18.97
C PRO A 362 -8.25 11.30 -19.74
N GLN A 363 -9.43 10.71 -19.57
CA GLN A 363 -10.64 11.20 -20.23
C GLN A 363 -11.28 12.32 -19.42
N ASP A 364 -11.81 13.33 -20.09
CA ASP A 364 -12.59 14.37 -19.44
C ASP A 364 -14.08 13.95 -19.37
N HIS A 365 -14.47 13.38 -18.26
CA HIS A 365 -15.86 12.91 -18.03
C HIS A 365 -16.84 14.05 -17.71
N ARG A 366 -16.46 15.32 -17.87
CA ARG A 366 -17.33 16.47 -17.58
C ARG A 366 -18.38 16.73 -18.66
N GLY A 367 -18.37 15.97 -19.74
CA GLY A 367 -19.31 16.12 -20.87
C GLY A 367 -20.40 15.04 -20.95
N HIS A 368 -20.58 14.18 -19.94
CA HIS A 368 -21.59 13.12 -19.92
C HIS A 368 -22.57 13.27 -18.80
#